data_93f836afb8a2b092221bdb9dd7728233
#
_entry.id   93f836afb8a2b092221bdb9dd7728233
#
_cell.length_a   1.000
_cell.length_b   1.000
_cell.length_c   1.000
_cell.angle_alpha   90.00
_cell.angle_beta   90.00
_cell.angle_gamma   90.00
#
_symmetry.space_group_name_H-M   'P 1'
#
loop_
_entity.id
_entity.type
_entity.pdbx_description
1 polymer ?
#
loop_
_entity_poly.entity_id
_entity_poly.type
_entity_poly.pdbx_seq_one_letter_code
_entity_poly.pdbx_strand_id
1 'polypeptide(L)'
;MINNVLYIVGGTCTGKTTLARLLETRGFQWIRSVTTRPKRPGEGDEYRDWLTPEGFNVYQNIGLLDYVREYNTHDETWNYAFFRSDLDFRPYGRYVMIGDPVSAKRALYEFSNVLILTASIESVATRLENRGCSEDFIMQRLRKDAEDFEKLYVFARSQMRSGSWLADGPALVSGRPFGLFICRSDFESDIPETIEYIEKRIPRP
;
A
#
# COMPACT_ATOMS: atom_id res chain seq x y z
N MET A 1 5.23 -18.65 1.14
CA MET A 1 4.61 -17.32 0.95
C MET A 1 3.18 -17.36 1.46
N ILE A 2 2.74 -16.28 2.09
CA ILE A 2 1.38 -16.12 2.62
C ILE A 2 0.48 -15.72 1.45
N ASN A 3 -0.57 -16.48 1.17
CA ASN A 3 -1.44 -16.32 -0.01
C ASN A 3 -2.81 -15.68 0.27
N ASN A 4 -3.15 -15.49 1.53
CA ASN A 4 -4.43 -14.90 1.96
C ASN A 4 -4.31 -13.43 2.41
N VAL A 5 -3.17 -12.81 2.15
CA VAL A 5 -2.91 -11.38 2.38
C VAL A 5 -2.78 -10.67 1.04
N LEU A 6 -3.51 -9.57 0.87
CA LEU A 6 -3.31 -8.59 -0.18
C LEU A 6 -2.49 -7.42 0.37
N TYR A 7 -1.35 -7.15 -0.22
CA TYR A 7 -0.53 -5.98 0.12
C TYR A 7 -0.71 -4.90 -0.96
N ILE A 8 -1.38 -3.80 -0.61
CA ILE A 8 -1.66 -2.69 -1.53
C ILE A 8 -0.53 -1.66 -1.43
N VAL A 9 0.10 -1.39 -2.54
CA VAL A 9 1.14 -0.38 -2.71
C VAL A 9 0.63 0.71 -3.63
N GLY A 10 0.97 1.95 -3.37
CA GLY A 10 0.59 3.05 -4.25
C GLY A 10 1.16 4.37 -3.75
N GLY A 11 1.30 5.31 -4.65
CA GLY A 11 1.68 6.68 -4.33
C GLY A 11 0.63 7.40 -3.48
N THR A 12 0.91 8.62 -3.16
CA THR A 12 -0.01 9.50 -2.44
C THR A 12 -1.30 9.67 -3.25
N CYS A 13 -2.44 9.69 -2.59
CA CYS A 13 -3.76 9.93 -3.19
C CYS A 13 -4.19 8.96 -4.30
N THR A 14 -3.57 7.79 -4.43
CA THR A 14 -3.96 6.77 -5.43
C THR A 14 -5.21 5.95 -5.04
N GLY A 15 -5.84 6.20 -3.90
CA GLY A 15 -7.08 5.50 -3.50
C GLY A 15 -6.88 4.24 -2.67
N LYS A 16 -5.68 3.97 -2.11
CA LYS A 16 -5.39 2.78 -1.29
C LYS A 16 -6.39 2.57 -0.15
N THR A 17 -6.66 3.61 0.62
CA THR A 17 -7.62 3.60 1.73
C THR A 17 -9.04 3.29 1.26
N THR A 18 -9.46 3.88 0.13
CA THR A 18 -10.77 3.63 -0.47
C THR A 18 -10.91 2.16 -0.86
N LEU A 19 -9.91 1.60 -1.53
CA LEU A 19 -9.92 0.19 -1.91
C LEU A 19 -9.93 -0.74 -0.69
N ALA A 20 -9.11 -0.44 0.35
CA ALA A 20 -9.09 -1.24 1.57
C ALA A 20 -10.45 -1.24 2.29
N ARG A 21 -11.13 -0.09 2.37
CA ARG A 21 -12.50 0.00 2.92
C ARG A 21 -13.51 -0.81 2.12
N LEU A 22 -13.45 -0.76 0.79
CA LEU A 22 -14.31 -1.58 -0.06
C LEU A 22 -14.05 -3.07 0.15
N LEU A 23 -12.80 -3.48 0.34
CA LEU A 23 -12.47 -4.87 0.64
C LEU A 23 -12.95 -5.29 2.05
N GLU A 24 -12.95 -4.39 3.04
CA GLU A 24 -13.57 -4.67 4.35
C GLU A 24 -15.05 -5.01 4.21
N THR A 25 -15.81 -4.28 3.39
CA THR A 25 -17.22 -4.62 3.12
C THR A 25 -17.41 -5.97 2.43
N ARG A 26 -16.34 -6.52 1.87
CA ARG A 26 -16.28 -7.84 1.22
C ARG A 26 -15.73 -8.94 2.12
N GLY A 27 -15.49 -8.65 3.41
CA GLY A 27 -15.04 -9.59 4.43
C GLY A 27 -13.51 -9.78 4.48
N PHE A 28 -12.74 -8.83 3.99
CA PHE A 28 -11.32 -8.75 4.30
C PHE A 28 -11.12 -8.05 5.64
N GLN A 29 -10.16 -8.49 6.42
CA GLN A 29 -9.71 -7.78 7.60
C GLN A 29 -8.60 -6.80 7.20
N TRP A 30 -8.86 -5.50 7.34
CA TRP A 30 -7.82 -4.51 7.10
C TRP A 30 -6.88 -4.40 8.30
N ILE A 31 -5.62 -4.79 8.10
CA ILE A 31 -4.55 -4.62 9.08
C ILE A 31 -4.03 -3.19 8.94
N ARG A 32 -4.32 -2.37 9.94
CA ARG A 32 -3.96 -0.94 9.95
C ARG A 32 -2.59 -0.73 10.55
N SER A 33 -1.78 0.12 9.92
CA SER A 33 -0.49 0.55 10.47
C SER A 33 -0.67 1.55 11.61
N VAL A 34 0.37 1.72 12.40
CA VAL A 34 0.55 2.86 13.31
C VAL A 34 1.45 3.90 12.66
N THR A 35 1.36 5.16 13.11
CA THR A 35 2.17 6.24 12.55
C THR A 35 2.48 7.31 13.61
N THR A 36 3.61 8.01 13.43
CA THR A 36 3.93 9.23 14.18
C THR A 36 3.47 10.50 13.45
N ARG A 37 2.95 10.38 12.22
CA ARG A 37 2.40 11.52 11.49
C ARG A 37 1.20 12.10 12.25
N PRO A 38 1.11 13.42 12.40
CA PRO A 38 -0.07 14.05 13.01
C PRO A 38 -1.37 13.66 12.28
N LYS A 39 -2.43 13.44 13.04
CA LYS A 39 -3.75 13.15 12.49
C LYS A 39 -4.27 14.36 11.72
N ARG A 40 -4.73 14.14 10.50
CA ARG A 40 -5.31 15.19 9.66
C ARG A 40 -6.76 15.47 10.04
N PRO A 41 -7.27 16.71 9.85
CA PRO A 41 -8.69 17.00 9.99
C PRO A 41 -9.53 16.06 9.09
N GLY A 42 -10.60 15.48 9.65
CA GLY A 42 -11.47 14.56 8.94
C GLY A 42 -10.93 13.15 8.71
N GLU A 43 -9.70 12.85 9.14
CA GLU A 43 -9.15 11.50 9.07
C GLU A 43 -9.81 10.58 10.10
N GLY A 44 -10.34 9.45 9.63
CA GLY A 44 -11.08 8.50 10.47
C GLY A 44 -10.20 7.45 11.14
N ASP A 45 -10.46 6.19 10.80
CA ASP A 45 -9.81 4.99 11.33
C ASP A 45 -8.77 4.40 10.35
N GLU A 46 -8.10 5.24 9.58
CA GLU A 46 -7.12 4.82 8.55
C GLU A 46 -5.86 4.19 9.16
N TYR A 47 -5.56 4.56 10.40
CA TYR A 47 -4.46 4.02 11.18
C TYR A 47 -5.00 3.33 12.43
N ARG A 48 -4.28 2.31 12.90
CA ARG A 48 -4.58 1.66 14.17
C ARG A 48 -4.40 2.64 15.33
N ASP A 49 -3.31 3.42 15.30
CA ASP A 49 -3.01 4.44 16.30
C ASP A 49 -2.08 5.53 15.73
N TRP A 50 -2.15 6.71 16.34
CA TRP A 50 -1.24 7.84 16.15
C TRP A 50 -0.34 7.93 17.36
N LEU A 51 0.89 7.51 17.22
CA LEU A 51 1.88 7.46 18.30
C LEU A 51 2.69 8.75 18.38
N THR A 52 3.16 9.11 19.57
CA THR A 52 4.26 10.07 19.67
C THR A 52 5.57 9.44 19.18
N PRO A 53 6.57 10.23 18.72
CA PRO A 53 7.86 9.69 18.35
C PRO A 53 8.51 8.84 19.44
N GLU A 54 8.40 9.26 20.71
CA GLU A 54 8.91 8.54 21.87
C GLU A 54 8.20 7.21 22.07
N GLY A 55 6.86 7.19 21.97
CA GLY A 55 6.04 5.99 22.08
C GLY A 55 6.37 4.99 20.97
N PHE A 56 6.54 5.48 19.73
CA PHE A 56 6.96 4.64 18.59
C PHE A 56 8.32 4.00 18.85
N ASN A 57 9.31 4.78 19.31
CA ASN A 57 10.65 4.29 19.63
C ASN A 57 10.63 3.24 20.74
N VAL A 58 9.80 3.42 21.77
CA VAL A 58 9.64 2.40 22.83
C VAL A 58 9.15 1.09 22.22
N TYR A 59 8.05 1.11 21.45
CA TYR A 59 7.50 -0.10 20.83
C TYR A 59 8.47 -0.77 19.84
N GLN A 60 9.24 0.03 19.10
CA GLN A 60 10.26 -0.48 18.20
C GLN A 60 11.40 -1.17 18.96
N ASN A 61 11.91 -0.54 20.01
CA ASN A 61 13.04 -1.05 20.79
C ASN A 61 12.72 -2.36 21.52
N ILE A 62 11.49 -2.54 21.97
CA ILE A 62 11.04 -3.79 22.60
C ILE A 62 10.54 -4.82 21.58
N GLY A 63 10.70 -4.54 20.27
CA GLY A 63 10.45 -5.50 19.20
C GLY A 63 8.97 -5.75 18.90
N LEU A 64 8.06 -4.88 19.30
CA LEU A 64 6.61 -5.03 19.03
C LEU A 64 6.18 -4.56 17.65
N LEU A 65 7.03 -3.78 16.95
CA LEU A 65 6.73 -3.25 15.62
C LEU A 65 7.44 -4.08 14.53
N ASP A 66 6.80 -4.13 13.38
CA ASP A 66 7.33 -4.72 12.16
C ASP A 66 7.01 -3.83 10.95
N TYR A 67 7.65 -4.07 9.80
CA TYR A 67 7.53 -3.20 8.61
C TYR A 67 7.81 -1.74 8.94
N VAL A 68 8.75 -1.50 9.85
CA VAL A 68 9.12 -0.14 10.27
C VAL A 68 9.65 0.65 9.08
N ARG A 69 9.09 1.83 8.88
CA ARG A 69 9.43 2.73 7.80
C ARG A 69 9.50 4.16 8.28
N GLU A 70 10.58 4.81 7.92
CA GLU A 70 10.76 6.25 8.08
C GLU A 70 10.40 6.95 6.77
N TYR A 71 9.66 8.02 6.87
CA TYR A 71 9.30 8.88 5.77
C TYR A 71 9.72 10.32 6.08
N ASN A 72 10.71 10.80 5.32
CA ASN A 72 11.22 12.16 5.45
C ASN A 72 10.45 13.10 4.53
N THR A 73 9.85 14.14 5.10
CA THR A 73 9.35 15.32 4.40
C THR A 73 10.40 16.43 4.47
N HIS A 74 10.13 17.60 3.90
CA HIS A 74 11.05 18.74 3.97
C HIS A 74 11.33 19.18 5.43
N ASP A 75 10.30 19.14 6.28
CA ASP A 75 10.36 19.72 7.62
C ASP A 75 10.19 18.68 8.74
N GLU A 76 9.71 17.49 8.44
CA GLU A 76 9.34 16.49 9.44
C GLU A 76 9.70 15.08 9.00
N THR A 77 9.97 14.23 9.98
CA THR A 77 10.16 12.79 9.80
C THR A 77 9.00 12.05 10.44
N TRP A 78 8.32 11.23 9.64
CA TRP A 78 7.23 10.39 10.12
C TRP A 78 7.58 8.92 10.03
N ASN A 79 7.19 8.17 11.05
CA ASN A 79 7.37 6.74 11.10
C ASN A 79 6.05 6.01 10.89
N TYR A 80 6.13 4.86 10.25
CA TYR A 80 5.02 3.93 10.03
C TYR A 80 5.47 2.52 10.37
N ALA A 81 4.57 1.73 10.94
CA ALA A 81 4.83 0.33 11.24
C ALA A 81 3.52 -0.43 11.42
N PHE A 82 3.62 -1.74 11.55
CA PHE A 82 2.53 -2.60 12.02
C PHE A 82 2.90 -3.20 13.37
N PHE A 83 1.93 -3.42 14.24
CA PHE A 83 2.17 -4.26 15.39
C PHE A 83 2.33 -5.71 14.97
N ARG A 84 3.36 -6.39 15.48
CA ARG A 84 3.59 -7.82 15.20
C ARG A 84 2.41 -8.70 15.59
N SER A 85 1.68 -8.33 16.64
CA SER A 85 0.46 -9.02 17.06
C SER A 85 -0.64 -9.04 16.01
N ASP A 86 -0.64 -8.07 15.07
CA ASP A 86 -1.65 -7.97 14.04
C ASP A 86 -1.28 -8.76 12.77
N LEU A 87 -0.02 -9.21 12.69
CA LEU A 87 0.51 -9.96 11.55
C LEU A 87 0.36 -11.48 11.72
N ASP A 88 -0.46 -11.93 12.66
CA ASP A 88 -0.83 -13.33 12.81
C ASP A 88 -1.96 -13.70 11.83
N PHE A 89 -1.57 -14.02 10.59
CA PHE A 89 -2.50 -14.31 9.51
C PHE A 89 -3.02 -15.75 9.61
N ARG A 90 -4.22 -15.92 10.11
CA ARG A 90 -4.87 -17.24 10.22
C ARG A 90 -5.16 -17.78 8.82
N PRO A 91 -5.04 -19.11 8.60
CA PRO A 91 -5.22 -19.73 7.28
C PRO A 91 -6.56 -19.44 6.59
N TYR A 92 -7.62 -19.28 7.37
CA TYR A 92 -8.97 -19.03 6.86
C TYR A 92 -9.36 -17.55 6.84
N GLY A 93 -8.47 -16.63 7.22
CA GLY A 93 -8.71 -15.20 7.13
C GLY A 93 -8.38 -14.68 5.74
N ARG A 94 -8.96 -13.54 5.39
CA ARG A 94 -8.57 -12.73 4.25
C ARG A 94 -8.12 -11.37 4.75
N TYR A 95 -6.93 -10.95 4.39
CA TYR A 95 -6.33 -9.75 4.98
C TYR A 95 -5.94 -8.76 3.89
N VAL A 96 -6.02 -7.48 4.22
CA VAL A 96 -5.48 -6.41 3.38
C VAL A 96 -4.56 -5.53 4.22
N MET A 97 -3.41 -5.20 3.67
CA MET A 97 -2.42 -4.28 4.23
C MET A 97 -2.14 -3.16 3.22
N ILE A 98 -1.85 -1.98 3.72
CA ILE A 98 -1.43 -0.84 2.89
C ILE A 98 0.01 -0.51 3.22
N GLY A 99 0.84 -0.40 2.19
CA GLY A 99 2.22 0.02 2.31
C GLY A 99 2.63 1.02 1.24
N ASP A 100 3.91 1.27 1.20
CA ASP A 100 4.58 2.13 0.24
C ASP A 100 5.53 1.32 -0.68
N PRO A 101 6.07 1.93 -1.75
CA PRO A 101 6.94 1.22 -2.68
C PRO A 101 8.20 0.62 -2.05
N VAL A 102 8.70 1.18 -0.95
CA VAL A 102 9.92 0.67 -0.30
C VAL A 102 9.64 -0.58 0.53
N SER A 103 8.56 -0.57 1.32
CA SER A 103 8.10 -1.74 2.07
C SER A 103 7.60 -2.87 1.17
N ALA A 104 7.15 -2.54 -0.04
CA ALA A 104 6.73 -3.51 -1.03
C ALA A 104 7.83 -4.50 -1.44
N LYS A 105 9.11 -4.11 -1.39
CA LYS A 105 10.23 -5.02 -1.66
C LYS A 105 10.20 -6.23 -0.74
N ARG A 106 9.96 -6.01 0.55
CA ARG A 106 9.81 -7.09 1.53
C ARG A 106 8.50 -7.86 1.30
N ALA A 107 7.41 -7.15 1.05
CA ALA A 107 6.10 -7.77 0.80
C ALA A 107 6.13 -8.74 -0.39
N LEU A 108 6.91 -8.47 -1.43
CA LEU A 108 7.10 -9.36 -2.58
C LEU A 108 7.74 -10.71 -2.23
N TYR A 109 8.49 -10.80 -1.12
CA TYR A 109 9.02 -12.08 -0.63
C TYR A 109 8.07 -12.81 0.31
N GLU A 110 7.24 -12.09 1.04
CA GLU A 110 6.40 -12.66 2.09
C GLU A 110 5.00 -13.03 1.59
N PHE A 111 4.43 -12.21 0.71
CA PHE A 111 3.05 -12.35 0.23
C PHE A 111 2.98 -12.74 -1.24
N SER A 112 1.99 -13.57 -1.57
CA SER A 112 1.72 -13.97 -2.95
C SER A 112 0.92 -12.93 -3.74
N ASN A 113 0.29 -11.96 -3.08
CA ASN A 113 -0.58 -10.98 -3.71
C ASN A 113 -0.15 -9.56 -3.33
N VAL A 114 0.52 -8.89 -4.24
CA VAL A 114 0.91 -7.47 -4.12
C VAL A 114 0.23 -6.69 -5.24
N LEU A 115 -0.58 -5.70 -4.87
CA LEU A 115 -1.28 -4.82 -5.79
C LEU A 115 -0.58 -3.45 -5.84
N ILE A 116 -0.18 -3.02 -7.02
CA ILE A 116 0.25 -1.63 -7.25
C ILE A 116 -0.96 -0.85 -7.74
N LEU A 117 -1.40 0.10 -6.93
CA LEU A 117 -2.47 1.02 -7.25
C LEU A 117 -1.88 2.33 -7.77
N THR A 118 -2.21 2.68 -9.01
CA THR A 118 -1.75 3.89 -9.68
C THR A 118 -2.91 4.85 -9.94
N ALA A 119 -2.60 6.11 -10.19
CA ALA A 119 -3.51 7.11 -10.69
C ALA A 119 -2.75 8.05 -11.63
N SER A 120 -3.44 8.78 -12.50
CA SER A 120 -2.78 9.80 -13.32
C SER A 120 -2.21 10.93 -12.47
N ILE A 121 -1.18 11.59 -12.97
CA ILE A 121 -0.55 12.72 -12.28
C ILE A 121 -1.59 13.80 -12.01
N GLU A 122 -2.45 14.08 -12.99
CA GLU A 122 -3.53 15.06 -12.92
C GLU A 122 -4.52 14.73 -11.80
N SER A 123 -4.96 13.46 -11.72
CA SER A 123 -5.87 13.01 -10.65
C SER A 123 -5.24 13.12 -9.27
N VAL A 124 -3.96 12.76 -9.15
CA VAL A 124 -3.24 12.87 -7.87
C VAL A 124 -3.06 14.33 -7.47
N ALA A 125 -2.66 15.22 -8.40
CA ALA A 125 -2.52 16.64 -8.16
C ALA A 125 -3.85 17.26 -7.69
N THR A 126 -4.94 17.05 -8.43
CA THR A 126 -6.28 17.54 -8.07
C THR A 126 -6.70 17.06 -6.68
N ARG A 127 -6.46 15.78 -6.33
CA ARG A 127 -6.78 15.24 -5.00
C ARG A 127 -5.94 15.86 -3.89
N LEU A 128 -4.69 16.24 -4.17
CA LEU A 128 -3.82 16.93 -3.21
C LEU A 128 -4.22 18.40 -3.05
N GLU A 129 -4.55 19.10 -4.14
CA GLU A 129 -5.11 20.45 -4.12
C GLU A 129 -6.40 20.52 -3.29
N ASN A 130 -7.31 19.59 -3.49
CA ASN A 130 -8.54 19.47 -2.70
C ASN A 130 -8.30 19.20 -1.20
N ARG A 131 -7.10 18.73 -0.83
CA ARG A 131 -6.64 18.60 0.57
C ARG A 131 -5.94 19.84 1.10
N GLY A 132 -5.85 20.92 0.32
CA GLY A 132 -5.20 22.17 0.69
C GLY A 132 -3.68 22.13 0.63
N CYS A 133 -3.09 21.20 -0.12
CA CYS A 133 -1.64 21.15 -0.31
C CYS A 133 -1.17 22.26 -1.26
N SER A 134 -0.01 22.85 -0.98
CA SER A 134 0.62 23.83 -1.89
C SER A 134 1.17 23.14 -3.15
N GLU A 135 1.33 23.90 -4.23
CA GLU A 135 1.89 23.43 -5.49
C GLU A 135 3.30 22.82 -5.30
N ASP A 136 4.15 23.51 -4.53
CA ASP A 136 5.50 23.01 -4.22
C ASP A 136 5.47 21.66 -3.50
N PHE A 137 4.59 21.50 -2.53
CA PHE A 137 4.41 20.23 -1.84
C PHE A 137 3.94 19.14 -2.80
N ILE A 138 2.99 19.45 -3.69
CA ILE A 138 2.47 18.51 -4.70
C ILE A 138 3.60 18.05 -5.62
N MET A 139 4.40 18.98 -6.14
CA MET A 139 5.52 18.66 -7.03
C MET A 139 6.59 17.80 -6.35
N GLN A 140 6.96 18.13 -5.11
CA GLN A 140 7.91 17.35 -4.34
C GLN A 140 7.38 15.92 -4.10
N ARG A 141 6.08 15.82 -3.77
CA ARG A 141 5.44 14.54 -3.50
C ARG A 141 5.39 13.64 -4.73
N LEU A 142 5.02 14.19 -5.87
CA LEU A 142 4.98 13.45 -7.14
C LEU A 142 6.37 12.96 -7.55
N ARG A 143 7.41 13.79 -7.40
CA ARG A 143 8.80 13.39 -7.67
C ARG A 143 9.24 12.25 -6.76
N LYS A 144 8.97 12.38 -5.44
CA LYS A 144 9.34 11.35 -4.46
C LYS A 144 8.64 10.02 -4.73
N ASP A 145 7.33 10.06 -5.02
CA ASP A 145 6.58 8.86 -5.37
C ASP A 145 7.15 8.21 -6.65
N ALA A 146 7.48 8.99 -7.69
CA ALA A 146 8.07 8.49 -8.92
C ALA A 146 9.43 7.79 -8.68
N GLU A 147 10.32 8.40 -7.89
CA GLU A 147 11.63 7.79 -7.52
C GLU A 147 11.46 6.47 -6.76
N ASP A 148 10.54 6.43 -5.80
CA ASP A 148 10.30 5.23 -5.01
C ASP A 148 9.68 4.09 -5.85
N PHE A 149 8.80 4.43 -6.79
CA PHE A 149 8.26 3.46 -7.76
C PHE A 149 9.31 2.97 -8.74
N GLU A 150 10.18 3.83 -9.26
CA GLU A 150 11.28 3.42 -10.13
C GLU A 150 12.15 2.36 -9.44
N LYS A 151 12.53 2.61 -8.18
CA LYS A 151 13.29 1.65 -7.37
C LYS A 151 12.56 0.33 -7.14
N LEU A 152 11.23 0.37 -6.96
CA LEU A 152 10.42 -0.83 -6.84
C LEU A 152 10.37 -1.60 -8.17
N TYR A 153 10.16 -0.92 -9.30
CA TYR A 153 10.13 -1.56 -10.62
C TYR A 153 11.46 -2.20 -10.98
N VAL A 154 12.57 -1.51 -10.75
CA VAL A 154 13.92 -2.06 -10.98
C VAL A 154 14.13 -3.31 -10.13
N PHE A 155 13.75 -3.26 -8.85
CA PHE A 155 13.84 -4.40 -7.95
C PHE A 155 12.96 -5.56 -8.43
N ALA A 156 11.67 -5.32 -8.69
CA ALA A 156 10.76 -6.35 -9.15
C ALA A 156 11.24 -7.00 -10.45
N ARG A 157 11.77 -6.20 -11.38
CA ARG A 157 12.36 -6.68 -12.64
C ARG A 157 13.55 -7.61 -12.41
N SER A 158 14.42 -7.30 -11.44
CA SER A 158 15.58 -8.13 -11.12
C SER A 158 15.18 -9.51 -10.55
N GLN A 159 14.00 -9.62 -9.94
CA GLN A 159 13.50 -10.86 -9.35
C GLN A 159 12.73 -11.74 -10.35
N MET A 160 12.36 -11.22 -11.51
CA MET A 160 11.62 -11.96 -12.53
C MET A 160 12.57 -12.55 -13.58
N ARG A 161 12.63 -13.86 -13.64
CA ARG A 161 13.29 -14.58 -14.73
C ARG A 161 12.42 -14.52 -15.97
N SER A 162 12.85 -13.69 -16.95
CA SER A 162 12.38 -13.61 -18.34
C SER A 162 10.89 -13.48 -18.65
N GLY A 163 10.52 -12.34 -19.24
CA GLY A 163 9.55 -12.26 -20.33
C GLY A 163 8.08 -12.27 -19.98
N SER A 164 7.55 -11.21 -19.47
CA SER A 164 6.28 -10.57 -19.85
C SER A 164 5.92 -9.49 -18.82
N TRP A 165 6.16 -8.26 -19.22
CA TRP A 165 5.78 -7.08 -18.43
C TRP A 165 4.78 -6.27 -19.24
N LEU A 166 3.76 -5.79 -18.54
CA LEU A 166 2.87 -4.70 -18.92
C LEU A 166 1.98 -4.95 -20.15
N ALA A 167 0.78 -5.42 -19.87
CA ALA A 167 -0.37 -5.06 -20.70
C ALA A 167 -1.10 -3.88 -20.03
N ASP A 168 -1.54 -2.92 -20.83
CA ASP A 168 -2.48 -1.89 -20.40
C ASP A 168 -3.81 -2.57 -20.03
N GLY A 169 -4.12 -2.59 -18.76
CA GLY A 169 -5.23 -3.30 -18.18
C GLY A 169 -4.85 -3.85 -16.81
N PRO A 170 -5.72 -4.50 -16.05
CA PRO A 170 -5.32 -5.23 -14.86
C PRO A 170 -4.33 -6.32 -15.27
N ALA A 171 -3.04 -5.95 -15.29
CA ALA A 171 -1.98 -6.78 -15.83
C ALA A 171 -1.71 -7.92 -14.88
N LEU A 172 -2.24 -9.07 -15.27
CA LEU A 172 -1.98 -10.37 -14.70
C LEU A 172 -0.58 -10.84 -15.07
N VAL A 173 0.34 -10.77 -14.16
CA VAL A 173 1.55 -11.58 -14.27
C VAL A 173 1.21 -12.98 -13.75
N SER A 174 0.58 -13.77 -14.59
CA SER A 174 0.31 -15.17 -14.29
C SER A 174 1.53 -16.01 -14.60
N GLY A 175 2.05 -16.69 -13.61
CA GLY A 175 2.99 -17.75 -13.88
C GLY A 175 3.97 -18.10 -12.79
N ARG A 176 4.03 -17.35 -11.68
CA ARG A 176 4.80 -17.72 -10.50
C ARG A 176 4.39 -16.90 -9.28
N PRO A 177 4.89 -17.27 -8.08
CA PRO A 177 4.27 -17.00 -6.79
C PRO A 177 4.11 -15.53 -6.40
N PHE A 178 4.35 -14.58 -7.30
CA PHE A 178 4.15 -13.16 -7.11
C PHE A 178 2.96 -12.69 -7.96
N GLY A 179 1.82 -12.45 -7.35
CA GLY A 179 0.76 -11.69 -7.99
C GLY A 179 1.08 -10.20 -7.87
N LEU A 180 1.83 -9.63 -8.81
CA LEU A 180 1.94 -8.19 -8.93
C LEU A 180 0.80 -7.70 -9.84
N PHE A 181 -0.08 -6.87 -9.28
CA PHE A 181 -1.20 -6.30 -10.01
C PHE A 181 -1.01 -4.80 -10.14
N ILE A 182 -1.31 -4.25 -11.30
CA ILE A 182 -1.38 -2.81 -11.49
C ILE A 182 -2.83 -2.46 -11.78
N CYS A 183 -3.41 -1.61 -10.93
CA CYS A 183 -4.74 -1.07 -11.11
C CYS A 183 -4.67 0.44 -11.19
N ARG A 184 -5.42 1.04 -12.10
CA ARG A 184 -5.62 2.49 -12.19
C ARG A 184 -6.88 2.86 -11.42
N SER A 185 -6.79 3.82 -10.51
CA SER A 185 -7.91 4.29 -9.71
C SER A 185 -8.65 5.49 -10.31
N ASP A 186 -8.32 5.87 -11.54
CA ASP A 186 -8.94 7.03 -12.23
C ASP A 186 -10.30 6.71 -12.82
N PHE A 187 -10.58 5.44 -13.06
CA PHE A 187 -11.80 4.99 -13.70
C PHE A 187 -12.66 4.22 -12.68
N GLU A 188 -13.91 4.63 -12.52
CA GLU A 188 -14.87 3.94 -11.65
C GLU A 188 -15.09 2.47 -12.06
N SER A 189 -14.91 2.14 -13.35
CA SER A 189 -15.01 0.78 -13.87
C SER A 189 -13.89 -0.16 -13.39
N ASP A 190 -12.69 0.36 -13.15
CA ASP A 190 -11.52 -0.47 -12.85
C ASP A 190 -11.54 -1.05 -11.43
N ILE A 191 -12.21 -0.35 -10.51
CA ILE A 191 -12.30 -0.78 -9.11
C ILE A 191 -13.15 -2.06 -8.94
N PRO A 192 -14.36 -2.17 -9.53
CA PRO A 192 -15.15 -3.40 -9.47
C PRO A 192 -14.43 -4.61 -10.07
N GLU A 193 -13.78 -4.47 -11.23
CA GLU A 193 -13.01 -5.54 -11.86
C GLU A 193 -11.81 -5.95 -11.00
N THR A 194 -11.12 -4.97 -10.41
CA THR A 194 -10.01 -5.23 -9.49
C THR A 194 -10.47 -6.01 -8.27
N ILE A 195 -11.60 -5.65 -7.67
CA ILE A 195 -12.18 -6.36 -6.52
C ILE A 195 -12.53 -7.80 -6.91
N GLU A 196 -13.24 -7.99 -8.02
CA GLU A 196 -13.60 -9.34 -8.50
C GLU A 196 -12.35 -10.20 -8.72
N TYR A 197 -11.30 -9.62 -9.28
CA TYR A 197 -10.04 -10.30 -9.47
C TYR A 197 -9.36 -10.67 -8.15
N ILE A 198 -9.34 -9.75 -7.16
CA ILE A 198 -8.80 -10.01 -5.83
C ILE A 198 -9.58 -11.16 -5.15
N GLU A 199 -10.91 -11.15 -5.24
CA GLU A 199 -11.76 -12.18 -4.64
C GLU A 199 -11.54 -13.56 -5.27
N LYS A 200 -11.23 -13.64 -6.57
CA LYS A 200 -10.83 -14.90 -7.23
C LYS A 200 -9.48 -15.42 -6.76
N ARG A 201 -8.55 -14.54 -6.40
CA ARG A 201 -7.20 -14.91 -5.93
C ARG A 201 -7.16 -15.23 -4.44
N ILE A 202 -7.96 -14.54 -3.67
CA ILE A 202 -8.10 -14.73 -2.22
C ILE A 202 -9.57 -15.06 -1.94
N PRO A 203 -10.03 -16.28 -2.27
CA PRO A 203 -11.42 -16.65 -2.15
C PRO A 203 -11.86 -16.67 -0.67
N ARG A 204 -13.17 -16.64 -0.48
CA ARG A 204 -13.73 -16.88 0.85
C ARG A 204 -13.44 -18.31 1.26
N PRO A 205 -13.15 -18.54 2.54
CA PRO A 205 -12.94 -19.89 3.07
C PRO A 205 -14.19 -20.76 2.97
#